data_faf3e6328c951397da7c7c895fe59cc2
#
_entry.id   faf3e6328c951397da7c7c895fe59cc2
#
_cell.length_a   1.000
_cell.length_b   1.000
_cell.length_c   1.000
_cell.angle_alpha   90.00
_cell.angle_beta   90.00
_cell.angle_gamma   90.00
#
_symmetry.space_group_name_H-M   'P 1'
#
loop_
_entity.id
_entity.type
_entity.pdbx_description
1 polymer ?
#
loop_
_entity_poly.entity_id
_entity_poly.type
_entity_poly.pdbx_seq_one_letter_code
_entity_poly.pdbx_strand_id
1 'polypeptide(L)'
;RGKPVCRMPDGKELNFPETCRVLRSNGKLDAMRANLMRELSKMEWADVLSGQVDRHGDNYLIDINPQTGAVKITGIDNDASFGTRKAGMTVVDLSRPTPRQQDFLSKLRREGYTIPPDGRIDLSKLPDRLLSETRQQFGFNQLFRPVFIDRDTFDKLTAIREDDYRAMLAPCMDNEAVDAAVSRL
;
A
#
# COMPACT_ATOMS: atom_id res chain seq x y z
N ARG A 1 -1.01 22.21 2.73
CA ARG A 1 -0.36 22.26 4.06
C ARG A 1 -0.23 20.82 4.50
N GLY A 2 1.03 20.32 4.70
CA GLY A 2 1.25 18.94 5.11
C GLY A 2 0.62 18.66 6.48
N LYS A 3 0.06 17.44 6.64
CA LYS A 3 -0.43 16.98 7.94
C LYS A 3 0.74 16.93 8.94
N PRO A 4 0.52 17.24 10.23
CA PRO A 4 1.55 17.07 11.24
C PRO A 4 1.90 15.57 11.35
N VAL A 5 3.18 15.25 11.40
CA VAL A 5 3.68 13.86 11.50
C VAL A 5 4.46 13.62 12.80
N CYS A 6 4.63 14.66 13.61
CA CYS A 6 5.36 14.57 14.86
C CYS A 6 4.79 15.57 15.86
N ARG A 7 4.65 15.12 17.11
CA ARG A 7 4.35 16.01 18.25
C ARG A 7 5.55 16.03 19.19
N MET A 8 6.05 17.23 19.45
CA MET A 8 7.15 17.45 20.38
C MET A 8 6.66 17.34 21.84
N PRO A 9 7.56 17.12 22.82
CA PRO A 9 7.20 17.06 24.23
C PRO A 9 6.51 18.32 24.78
N ASP A 10 6.78 19.46 24.17
CA ASP A 10 6.14 20.76 24.48
C ASP A 10 4.74 20.91 23.84
N GLY A 11 4.24 19.87 23.17
CA GLY A 11 2.95 19.86 22.48
C GLY A 11 2.96 20.47 21.08
N LYS A 12 4.08 21.00 20.61
CA LYS A 12 4.21 21.55 19.25
C LYS A 12 4.10 20.45 18.21
N GLU A 13 3.25 20.66 17.21
CA GLU A 13 3.12 19.79 16.06
C GLU A 13 4.05 20.24 14.93
N LEU A 14 4.76 19.30 14.33
CA LEU A 14 5.69 19.51 13.22
C LEU A 14 5.17 18.83 11.97
N ASN A 15 5.32 19.49 10.82
CA ASN A 15 5.17 18.86 9.52
C ASN A 15 6.42 18.02 9.17
N PHE A 16 6.37 17.25 8.08
CA PHE A 16 7.47 16.36 7.70
C PHE A 16 8.81 17.08 7.47
N PRO A 17 8.89 18.23 6.75
CA PRO A 17 10.14 18.98 6.62
C PRO A 17 10.73 19.49 7.95
N GLU A 18 9.89 19.94 8.87
CA GLU A 18 10.32 20.40 10.19
C GLU A 18 10.82 19.23 11.04
N THR A 19 10.10 18.11 11.01
CA THR A 19 10.51 16.85 11.66
C THR A 19 11.88 16.40 11.16
N CYS A 20 12.12 16.43 9.85
CA CYS A 20 13.44 16.08 9.28
C CYS A 20 14.55 17.02 9.74
N ARG A 21 14.28 18.32 9.94
CA ARG A 21 15.27 19.27 10.49
C ARG A 21 15.66 18.93 11.93
N VAL A 22 14.67 18.65 12.78
CA VAL A 22 14.90 18.22 14.16
C VAL A 22 15.65 16.90 14.23
N LEU A 23 15.26 15.91 13.42
CA LEU A 23 15.95 14.63 13.37
C LEU A 23 17.42 14.74 12.90
N ARG A 24 17.68 15.65 11.96
CA ARG A 24 19.05 15.93 11.49
C ARG A 24 19.88 16.54 12.60
N SER A 25 19.36 17.53 13.32
CA SER A 25 20.06 18.16 14.46
C SER A 25 20.33 17.17 15.59
N ASN A 26 19.45 16.18 15.77
CA ASN A 26 19.58 15.13 16.80
C ASN A 26 20.41 13.91 16.31
N GLY A 27 20.94 13.90 15.08
CA GLY A 27 21.65 12.75 14.50
C GLY A 27 20.77 11.51 14.31
N LYS A 28 19.45 11.66 14.19
CA LYS A 28 18.47 10.55 14.09
C LYS A 28 17.84 10.42 12.71
N LEU A 29 18.24 11.22 11.73
CA LEU A 29 17.62 11.24 10.41
C LEU A 29 17.75 9.90 9.68
N ASP A 30 18.92 9.26 9.73
CA ASP A 30 19.14 7.99 9.03
C ASP A 30 18.40 6.83 9.73
N ALA A 31 18.38 6.83 11.06
CA ALA A 31 17.57 5.88 11.82
C ALA A 31 16.08 6.01 11.47
N MET A 32 15.56 7.24 11.38
CA MET A 32 14.18 7.50 10.95
C MET A 32 13.93 6.98 9.53
N ARG A 33 14.83 7.22 8.58
CA ARG A 33 14.69 6.74 7.19
C ARG A 33 14.60 5.21 7.14
N ALA A 34 15.50 4.52 7.85
CA ALA A 34 15.48 3.06 7.91
C ALA A 34 14.18 2.53 8.54
N ASN A 35 13.73 3.15 9.64
CA ASN A 35 12.47 2.79 10.29
C ASN A 35 11.25 3.07 9.40
N LEU A 36 11.24 4.21 8.69
CA LEU A 36 10.15 4.55 7.77
C LEU A 36 10.03 3.51 6.64
N MET A 37 11.17 3.12 6.04
CA MET A 37 11.17 2.08 4.99
C MET A 37 10.64 0.75 5.51
N ARG A 38 11.02 0.37 6.73
CA ARG A 38 10.54 -0.87 7.37
C ARG A 38 9.04 -0.82 7.62
N GLU A 39 8.54 0.26 8.21
CA GLU A 39 7.11 0.38 8.53
C GLU A 39 6.23 0.51 7.27
N LEU A 40 6.71 1.20 6.23
CA LEU A 40 6.03 1.22 4.92
C LEU A 40 5.96 -0.19 4.32
N SER A 41 7.05 -0.94 4.36
CA SER A 41 7.07 -2.32 3.87
C SER A 41 6.08 -3.22 4.61
N LYS A 42 6.02 -3.12 5.95
CA LYS A 42 5.03 -3.86 6.75
C LYS A 42 3.60 -3.52 6.34
N MET A 43 3.30 -2.25 6.14
CA MET A 43 1.99 -1.82 5.69
C MET A 43 1.67 -2.35 4.29
N GLU A 44 2.62 -2.28 3.35
CA GLU A 44 2.46 -2.82 2.00
C GLU A 44 2.16 -4.33 2.02
N TRP A 45 2.85 -5.12 2.86
CA TRP A 45 2.58 -6.54 3.00
C TRP A 45 1.22 -6.82 3.64
N ALA A 46 0.84 -6.05 4.65
CA ALA A 46 -0.50 -6.14 5.24
C ALA A 46 -1.60 -5.84 4.20
N ASP A 47 -1.38 -4.85 3.37
CA ASP A 47 -2.29 -4.48 2.29
C ASP A 47 -2.36 -5.58 1.21
N VAL A 48 -1.24 -6.24 0.88
CA VAL A 48 -1.26 -7.41 -0.04
C VAL A 48 -2.13 -8.53 0.53
N LEU A 49 -1.94 -8.90 1.79
CA LEU A 49 -2.71 -9.95 2.44
C LEU A 49 -4.20 -9.60 2.56
N SER A 50 -4.50 -8.38 2.98
CA SER A 50 -5.89 -7.92 3.10
C SER A 50 -6.54 -7.61 1.74
N GLY A 51 -5.76 -7.53 0.66
CA GLY A 51 -6.27 -7.12 -0.65
C GLY A 51 -6.73 -5.66 -0.69
N GLN A 52 -6.16 -4.80 0.17
CA GLN A 52 -6.48 -3.37 0.18
C GLN A 52 -6.12 -2.72 -1.16
N VAL A 53 -7.09 -2.10 -1.81
CA VAL A 53 -6.96 -1.57 -3.17
C VAL A 53 -6.89 -0.05 -3.24
N ASP A 54 -7.19 0.62 -2.14
CA ASP A 54 -7.28 2.10 -2.09
C ASP A 54 -6.26 2.73 -1.11
N ARG A 55 -5.09 2.12 -0.93
CA ARG A 55 -4.05 2.70 -0.09
C ARG A 55 -3.34 3.85 -0.80
N HIS A 56 -3.73 5.07 -0.53
CA HIS A 56 -3.09 6.30 -1.00
C HIS A 56 -2.61 7.16 0.19
N GLY A 57 -1.95 8.28 -0.11
CA GLY A 57 -1.29 9.11 0.91
C GLY A 57 -2.21 9.68 2.01
N ASP A 58 -3.53 9.69 1.81
CA ASP A 58 -4.50 10.15 2.80
C ASP A 58 -5.08 9.00 3.64
N ASN A 59 -4.78 7.73 3.29
CA ASN A 59 -5.30 6.54 3.96
C ASN A 59 -4.31 5.91 4.93
N TYR A 60 -3.32 6.68 5.39
CA TYR A 60 -2.46 6.31 6.50
C TYR A 60 -1.93 7.51 7.27
N LEU A 61 -1.57 7.27 8.52
CA LEU A 61 -0.96 8.24 9.41
C LEU A 61 0.48 7.82 9.69
N ILE A 62 1.38 8.80 9.78
CA ILE A 62 2.79 8.58 10.15
C ILE A 62 3.07 9.34 11.44
N ASP A 63 3.49 8.61 12.46
CA ASP A 63 4.01 9.15 13.71
C ASP A 63 5.52 8.95 13.78
N ILE A 64 6.27 10.00 14.10
CA ILE A 64 7.73 9.97 14.19
C ILE A 64 8.16 10.50 15.57
N ASN A 65 8.97 9.69 16.26
CA ASN A 65 9.61 10.15 17.50
C ASN A 65 10.93 10.88 17.16
N PRO A 66 11.04 12.20 17.42
CA PRO A 66 12.20 12.98 17.00
C PRO A 66 13.46 12.72 17.83
N GLN A 67 13.34 12.13 19.03
CA GLN A 67 14.46 11.78 19.90
C GLN A 67 15.12 10.46 19.50
N THR A 68 14.32 9.51 19.03
CA THR A 68 14.80 8.15 18.73
C THR A 68 14.88 7.85 17.23
N GLY A 69 14.13 8.58 16.39
CA GLY A 69 13.92 8.28 14.99
C GLY A 69 12.96 7.10 14.77
N ALA A 70 12.28 6.63 15.81
CA ALA A 70 11.26 5.59 15.67
C ALA A 70 10.08 6.11 14.82
N VAL A 71 9.52 5.24 14.00
CA VAL A 71 8.39 5.53 13.12
C VAL A 71 7.29 4.52 13.39
N LYS A 72 6.05 4.98 13.41
CA LYS A 72 4.85 4.15 13.39
C LYS A 72 3.97 4.59 12.22
N ILE A 73 3.51 3.63 11.44
CA ILE A 73 2.52 3.86 10.39
C ILE A 73 1.22 3.16 10.79
N THR A 74 0.11 3.88 10.68
CA THR A 74 -1.22 3.35 10.96
C THR A 74 -2.07 3.53 9.71
N GLY A 75 -2.50 2.42 9.10
CA GLY A 75 -3.47 2.43 8.01
C GLY A 75 -4.83 2.86 8.54
N ILE A 76 -5.50 3.73 7.80
CA ILE A 76 -6.88 4.18 8.03
C ILE A 76 -7.68 3.96 6.75
N ASP A 77 -9.00 4.03 6.82
CA ASP A 77 -9.88 3.84 5.68
C ASP A 77 -9.63 2.47 4.98
N ASN A 78 -9.88 1.41 5.74
CA ASN A 78 -9.61 0.03 5.30
C ASN A 78 -10.86 -0.66 4.74
N ASP A 79 -11.90 0.07 4.39
CA ASP A 79 -13.16 -0.46 3.86
C ASP A 79 -13.01 -1.15 2.49
N ALA A 80 -11.97 -0.78 1.72
CA ALA A 80 -11.62 -1.43 0.46
C ALA A 80 -10.75 -2.70 0.63
N SER A 81 -10.60 -3.21 1.86
CA SER A 81 -9.86 -4.45 2.17
C SER A 81 -10.74 -5.69 2.08
N PHE A 82 -10.11 -6.85 1.94
CA PHE A 82 -10.75 -8.17 2.00
C PHE A 82 -11.84 -8.41 0.94
N GLY A 83 -11.73 -7.75 -0.22
CA GLY A 83 -12.58 -8.08 -1.37
C GLY A 83 -12.20 -9.42 -2.01
N THR A 84 -12.95 -9.80 -3.06
CA THR A 84 -12.80 -11.08 -3.77
C THR A 84 -11.59 -11.16 -4.70
N ARG A 85 -10.67 -10.19 -4.63
CA ARG A 85 -9.46 -10.16 -5.46
C ARG A 85 -8.47 -11.23 -5.03
N LYS A 86 -8.13 -12.13 -5.95
CA LYS A 86 -7.13 -13.20 -5.75
C LYS A 86 -5.70 -12.71 -6.00
N ALA A 87 -4.72 -13.45 -5.45
CA ALA A 87 -3.30 -13.20 -5.74
C ALA A 87 -3.03 -13.29 -7.24
N GLY A 88 -2.11 -12.45 -7.72
CA GLY A 88 -1.69 -12.44 -9.12
C GLY A 88 -2.71 -11.87 -10.10
N MET A 89 -3.84 -11.35 -9.65
CA MET A 89 -4.77 -10.63 -10.53
C MET A 89 -4.13 -9.32 -10.99
N THR A 90 -3.65 -9.34 -12.21
CA THR A 90 -3.08 -8.15 -12.89
C THR A 90 -4.10 -7.45 -13.78
N VAL A 91 -5.28 -8.04 -13.96
CA VAL A 91 -6.34 -7.48 -14.80
C VAL A 91 -7.19 -6.51 -14.00
N VAL A 92 -7.25 -5.27 -14.45
CA VAL A 92 -8.14 -4.23 -13.91
C VAL A 92 -9.31 -4.00 -14.85
N ASP A 93 -10.49 -3.80 -14.28
CA ASP A 93 -11.69 -3.42 -15.02
C ASP A 93 -11.81 -1.89 -15.04
N LEU A 94 -11.63 -1.31 -16.22
CA LEU A 94 -11.77 0.11 -16.50
C LEU A 94 -12.94 0.39 -17.46
N SER A 95 -13.99 -0.45 -17.43
CA SER A 95 -15.21 -0.24 -18.21
C SER A 95 -15.97 1.03 -17.76
N ARG A 96 -15.82 1.41 -16.47
CA ARG A 96 -16.38 2.64 -15.86
C ARG A 96 -15.27 3.44 -15.16
N PRO A 97 -14.36 4.05 -15.92
CA PRO A 97 -13.18 4.67 -15.35
C PRO A 97 -13.49 5.98 -14.62
N THR A 98 -12.85 6.20 -13.49
CA THR A 98 -12.79 7.50 -12.82
C THR A 98 -12.08 8.54 -13.72
N PRO A 99 -12.18 9.86 -13.45
CA PRO A 99 -11.44 10.87 -14.23
C PRO A 99 -9.92 10.58 -14.32
N ARG A 100 -9.28 10.20 -13.22
CA ARG A 100 -7.85 9.83 -13.23
C ARG A 100 -7.57 8.58 -14.09
N GLN A 101 -8.45 7.60 -14.04
CA GLN A 101 -8.33 6.39 -14.86
C GLN A 101 -8.57 6.70 -16.34
N GLN A 102 -9.41 7.69 -16.68
CA GLN A 102 -9.57 8.18 -18.05
C GLN A 102 -8.30 8.81 -18.59
N ASP A 103 -7.59 9.60 -17.77
CA ASP A 103 -6.29 10.17 -18.14
C ASP A 103 -5.26 9.08 -18.42
N PHE A 104 -5.22 8.05 -17.60
CA PHE A 104 -4.37 6.87 -17.80
C PHE A 104 -4.72 6.13 -19.11
N LEU A 105 -6.00 5.86 -19.36
CA LEU A 105 -6.47 5.23 -20.62
C LEU A 105 -6.09 6.08 -21.84
N SER A 106 -6.21 7.40 -21.73
CA SER A 106 -5.83 8.33 -22.78
C SER A 106 -4.33 8.30 -23.06
N LYS A 107 -3.51 8.13 -21.99
CA LYS A 107 -2.07 7.96 -22.11
C LYS A 107 -1.73 6.63 -22.80
N LEU A 108 -2.34 5.51 -22.37
CA LEU A 108 -2.14 4.20 -23.00
C LEU A 108 -2.41 4.26 -24.50
N ARG A 109 -3.52 4.90 -24.93
CA ARG A 109 -3.85 5.07 -26.35
C ARG A 109 -2.80 5.88 -27.08
N ARG A 110 -2.30 6.98 -26.50
CA ARG A 110 -1.23 7.81 -27.11
C ARG A 110 0.07 7.04 -27.29
N GLU A 111 0.32 6.06 -26.41
CA GLU A 111 1.50 5.18 -26.51
C GLU A 111 1.26 3.94 -27.38
N GLY A 112 0.14 3.89 -28.10
CA GLY A 112 -0.16 2.83 -29.06
C GLY A 112 -0.80 1.57 -28.47
N TYR A 113 -1.24 1.60 -27.21
CA TYR A 113 -1.92 0.45 -26.59
C TYR A 113 -3.40 0.42 -27.00
N THR A 114 -3.84 -0.74 -27.48
CA THR A 114 -5.25 -1.00 -27.73
C THR A 114 -5.97 -1.32 -26.43
N ILE A 115 -6.97 -0.54 -26.09
CA ILE A 115 -7.84 -0.81 -24.94
C ILE A 115 -8.91 -1.81 -25.40
N PRO A 116 -9.04 -2.97 -24.75
CA PRO A 116 -10.07 -3.94 -25.06
C PRO A 116 -11.48 -3.32 -24.91
N PRO A 117 -12.47 -3.73 -25.73
CA PRO A 117 -13.82 -3.18 -25.69
C PRO A 117 -14.53 -3.36 -24.35
N ASP A 118 -14.18 -4.40 -23.62
CA ASP A 118 -14.70 -4.70 -22.27
C ASP A 118 -14.04 -3.85 -21.15
N GLY A 119 -13.05 -3.03 -21.52
CA GLY A 119 -12.31 -2.19 -20.57
C GLY A 119 -11.35 -2.95 -19.65
N ARG A 120 -11.15 -4.26 -19.85
CA ARG A 120 -10.27 -5.08 -19.00
C ARG A 120 -8.84 -5.03 -19.50
N ILE A 121 -7.94 -4.48 -18.68
CA ILE A 121 -6.54 -4.29 -19.02
C ILE A 121 -5.68 -5.16 -18.13
N ASP A 122 -4.85 -5.99 -18.75
CA ASP A 122 -3.82 -6.76 -18.06
C ASP A 122 -2.57 -5.88 -17.88
N LEU A 123 -2.42 -5.37 -16.68
CA LEU A 123 -1.34 -4.46 -16.32
C LEU A 123 0.04 -5.14 -16.32
N SER A 124 0.11 -6.47 -16.21
CA SER A 124 1.39 -7.21 -16.31
C SER A 124 2.04 -7.11 -17.69
N LYS A 125 1.24 -6.75 -18.71
CA LYS A 125 1.71 -6.57 -20.08
C LYS A 125 2.18 -5.16 -20.39
N LEU A 126 2.10 -4.24 -19.42
CA LEU A 126 2.56 -2.87 -19.59
C LEU A 126 4.06 -2.77 -19.27
N PRO A 127 4.80 -1.88 -19.96
CA PRO A 127 6.20 -1.63 -19.65
C PRO A 127 6.34 -0.93 -18.28
N ASP A 128 7.45 -1.17 -17.59
CA ASP A 128 7.73 -0.69 -16.23
C ASP A 128 7.48 0.80 -16.01
N ARG A 129 7.78 1.63 -17.01
CA ARG A 129 7.54 3.08 -16.96
C ARG A 129 6.06 3.43 -16.78
N LEU A 130 5.15 2.64 -17.34
CA LEU A 130 3.71 2.84 -17.18
C LEU A 130 3.19 2.19 -15.90
N LEU A 131 3.84 1.13 -15.44
CA LEU A 131 3.50 0.46 -14.19
C LEU A 131 3.74 1.35 -12.97
N SER A 132 4.78 2.19 -12.98
CA SER A 132 5.03 3.15 -11.89
C SER A 132 3.90 4.17 -11.72
N GLU A 133 3.24 4.54 -12.81
CA GLU A 133 2.10 5.45 -12.78
C GLU A 133 0.79 4.75 -12.36
N THR A 134 0.65 3.47 -12.69
CA THR A 134 -0.49 2.67 -12.23
C THR A 134 -0.53 2.53 -10.72
N ARG A 135 0.63 2.44 -10.05
CA ARG A 135 0.71 2.45 -8.58
C ARG A 135 0.07 3.68 -7.96
N GLN A 136 0.20 4.84 -8.58
CA GLN A 136 -0.40 6.09 -8.09
C GLN A 136 -1.92 6.16 -8.32
N GLN A 137 -2.42 5.43 -9.31
CA GLN A 137 -3.82 5.50 -9.72
C GLN A 137 -4.70 4.39 -9.14
N PHE A 138 -4.10 3.25 -8.81
CA PHE A 138 -4.82 2.05 -8.36
C PHE A 138 -4.44 1.60 -6.95
N GLY A 139 -3.74 2.45 -6.20
CA GLY A 139 -3.25 2.11 -4.85
C GLY A 139 -1.94 1.31 -4.87
N PHE A 140 -1.27 1.20 -3.72
CA PHE A 140 0.06 0.60 -3.57
C PHE A 140 0.11 -0.88 -4.00
N ASN A 141 -0.99 -1.62 -3.87
CA ASN A 141 -0.92 -3.08 -3.77
C ASN A 141 -1.64 -3.83 -4.87
N GLN A 142 -2.15 -3.13 -5.86
CA GLN A 142 -2.98 -3.81 -6.84
C GLN A 142 -2.19 -4.74 -7.78
N LEU A 143 -0.89 -4.51 -7.94
CA LEU A 143 -0.15 -5.10 -9.04
C LEU A 143 1.21 -5.67 -8.70
N PHE A 144 1.80 -5.26 -7.58
CA PHE A 144 3.18 -5.60 -7.28
C PHE A 144 3.34 -6.06 -5.85
N ARG A 145 4.02 -7.17 -5.67
CA ARG A 145 4.52 -7.52 -4.35
C ARG A 145 5.52 -6.45 -3.91
N PRO A 146 5.54 -6.07 -2.63
CA PRO A 146 6.58 -5.20 -2.11
C PRO A 146 7.96 -5.79 -2.42
N VAL A 147 8.88 -4.93 -2.83
CA VAL A 147 10.25 -5.37 -3.21
C VAL A 147 11.14 -5.60 -2.00
N PHE A 148 10.71 -5.18 -0.82
CA PHE A 148 11.43 -5.28 0.43
C PHE A 148 10.57 -5.92 1.51
N ILE A 149 11.19 -6.79 2.31
CA ILE A 149 10.61 -7.36 3.52
C ILE A 149 11.70 -7.45 4.58
N ASP A 150 11.43 -6.97 5.79
CA ASP A 150 12.35 -7.19 6.90
C ASP A 150 12.18 -8.61 7.47
N ARG A 151 13.24 -9.10 8.12
CA ARG A 151 13.29 -10.48 8.60
C ARG A 151 12.16 -10.83 9.57
N ASP A 152 11.83 -9.95 10.51
CA ASP A 152 10.75 -10.18 11.48
C ASP A 152 9.39 -10.30 10.78
N THR A 153 9.12 -9.43 9.82
CA THR A 153 7.89 -9.49 9.00
C THR A 153 7.86 -10.78 8.16
N PHE A 154 8.97 -11.15 7.54
CA PHE A 154 9.06 -12.40 6.77
C PHE A 154 8.77 -13.61 7.64
N ASP A 155 9.41 -13.73 8.80
CA ASP A 155 9.24 -14.86 9.71
C ASP A 155 7.78 -14.95 10.22
N LYS A 156 7.13 -13.81 10.49
CA LYS A 156 5.72 -13.78 10.88
C LYS A 156 4.79 -14.22 9.76
N LEU A 157 5.00 -13.72 8.54
CA LEU A 157 4.17 -14.08 7.39
C LEU A 157 4.30 -15.57 7.04
N THR A 158 5.52 -16.11 7.03
CA THR A 158 5.76 -17.53 6.72
C THR A 158 5.28 -18.48 7.81
N ALA A 159 5.04 -17.98 9.03
CA ALA A 159 4.46 -18.76 10.13
C ALA A 159 2.92 -18.85 10.06
N ILE A 160 2.27 -18.04 9.22
CA ILE A 160 0.81 -18.10 9.08
C ILE A 160 0.43 -19.37 8.33
N ARG A 161 -0.39 -20.22 8.98
CA ARG A 161 -0.94 -21.42 8.35
C ARG A 161 -2.25 -21.06 7.66
N GLU A 162 -2.48 -21.65 6.49
CA GLU A 162 -3.71 -21.42 5.71
C GLU A 162 -4.97 -21.70 6.53
N ASP A 163 -5.00 -22.84 7.23
CA ASP A 163 -6.16 -23.24 8.03
C ASP A 163 -6.48 -22.24 9.16
N ASP A 164 -5.44 -21.75 9.84
CA ASP A 164 -5.59 -20.76 10.91
C ASP A 164 -6.08 -19.42 10.36
N TYR A 165 -5.56 -19.00 9.22
CA TYR A 165 -5.97 -17.77 8.57
C TYR A 165 -7.42 -17.86 8.09
N ARG A 166 -7.80 -18.98 7.46
CA ARG A 166 -9.17 -19.28 7.06
C ARG A 166 -10.13 -19.27 8.24
N ALA A 167 -9.78 -19.98 9.32
CA ALA A 167 -10.60 -20.03 10.52
C ALA A 167 -10.79 -18.65 11.20
N MET A 168 -9.79 -17.80 11.13
CA MET A 168 -9.86 -16.43 11.64
C MET A 168 -10.82 -15.55 10.83
N LEU A 169 -10.85 -15.70 9.50
CA LEU A 169 -11.64 -14.84 8.61
C LEU A 169 -13.09 -15.32 8.44
N ALA A 170 -13.34 -16.62 8.49
CA ALA A 170 -14.65 -17.22 8.22
C ALA A 170 -15.82 -16.66 9.05
N PRO A 171 -15.66 -16.27 10.33
CA PRO A 171 -16.75 -15.66 11.10
C PRO A 171 -17.17 -14.26 10.63
N CYS A 172 -16.32 -13.58 9.85
CA CYS A 172 -16.48 -12.17 9.50
C CYS A 172 -16.74 -11.95 8.01
N MET A 173 -16.60 -12.98 7.16
CA MET A 173 -16.54 -12.83 5.72
C MET A 173 -17.25 -14.00 5.02
N ASP A 174 -17.74 -13.77 3.80
CA ASP A 174 -18.24 -14.85 2.94
C ASP A 174 -17.09 -15.75 2.42
N ASN A 175 -17.45 -16.94 1.95
CA ASN A 175 -16.47 -17.93 1.51
C ASN A 175 -15.62 -17.43 0.33
N GLU A 176 -16.18 -16.65 -0.59
CA GLU A 176 -15.45 -16.13 -1.75
C GLU A 176 -14.36 -15.14 -1.31
N ALA A 177 -14.67 -14.26 -0.38
CA ALA A 177 -13.71 -13.32 0.19
C ALA A 177 -12.63 -14.03 1.02
N VAL A 178 -12.99 -15.08 1.78
CA VAL A 178 -12.04 -15.93 2.51
C VAL A 178 -11.10 -16.64 1.54
N ASP A 179 -11.61 -17.26 0.48
CA ASP A 179 -10.80 -17.95 -0.53
C ASP A 179 -9.85 -16.97 -1.25
N ALA A 180 -10.33 -15.78 -1.56
CA ALA A 180 -9.50 -14.74 -2.13
C ALA A 180 -8.39 -14.29 -1.17
N ALA A 181 -8.70 -14.10 0.13
CA ALA A 181 -7.70 -13.74 1.13
C ALA A 181 -6.64 -14.83 1.30
N VAL A 182 -7.05 -16.08 1.41
CA VAL A 182 -6.15 -17.25 1.48
C VAL A 182 -5.26 -17.36 0.24
N SER A 183 -5.78 -17.08 -0.95
CA SER A 183 -4.99 -17.10 -2.19
C SER A 183 -3.86 -16.07 -2.21
N ARG A 184 -3.89 -15.06 -1.33
CA ARG A 184 -2.86 -14.02 -1.20
C ARG A 184 -1.79 -14.37 -0.17
N LEU A 185 -2.04 -15.36 0.68
CA LEU A 185 -1.08 -15.86 1.65
C LEU A 185 0.06 -16.63 0.95
#